data_ab80934d29e6c3a17d69dd69b6149253
#
_entry.id   ab80934d29e6c3a17d69dd69b6149253
#
_cell.length_a   1.000
_cell.length_b   1.000
_cell.length_c   1.000
_cell.angle_alpha   90.00
_cell.angle_beta   90.00
_cell.angle_gamma   90.00
#
_symmetry.space_group_name_H-M   'P 1'
#
loop_
_entity.id
_entity.type
_entity.pdbx_description
1 polymer ?
#
loop_
_entity_poly.entity_id
_entity_poly.type
_entity_poly.pdbx_seq_one_letter_code
_entity_poly.pdbx_strand_id
1 'polypeptide(L)'
;MFRTTFFLCAVLAVAQTTPPESERQLARSIYKEFVEVQSGFTTGSTTPVAEAAARYLKAAGFSDSDIFIGGASPKKANLVVLYHGTGARRPILLLAHTDVVEAKREDWSMDPFQFIEKDGYFYGRGTGDDKAQAAVWIANLIRYKKEGFKPERDIIVALTADEEGGGPYNGVDWLIANHRDLIDAEFCLNEGGWGEAAGGKKISNDIQISEKYVLNFRFEVRNKGGHSSVPVADNAIYHLASALDRLAKFGFPLKTNEVTAAYFNQMATLTKGPISADLAKVAQGDQAAMARVAAASPAWNSTLRTTCVATMLEGGHALNALPQLAAATVNCRVLPEDSVEYVESTLNKVVADDQVKLTKVGEFKKGPASPMRADVMKAVARLTDTMWPGVPTLPIMVMGATDGRMLRIAGIPTYGVQGFFMDRDDVRFHGRDERMGVQSFYEGQQFLYELVKALSAH
;
A
#
# COMPACT_ATOMS: atom_id res chain seq x y z
N MET A 1 59.00 -18.07 33.77
CA MET A 1 58.50 -17.51 32.50
C MET A 1 57.00 -17.78 32.47
N PHE A 2 56.19 -16.85 33.01
CA PHE A 2 54.72 -16.97 33.02
C PHE A 2 54.18 -16.32 31.74
N ARG A 3 53.46 -17.09 30.88
CA ARG A 3 52.75 -16.59 29.73
C ARG A 3 51.33 -16.22 30.17
N THR A 4 51.04 -14.93 30.20
CA THR A 4 49.71 -14.41 30.42
C THR A 4 48.93 -14.44 29.10
N THR A 5 47.95 -15.34 29.03
CA THR A 5 47.03 -15.41 27.86
C THR A 5 45.89 -14.40 28.07
N PHE A 6 45.88 -13.34 27.28
CA PHE A 6 44.76 -12.41 27.20
C PHE A 6 43.59 -13.05 26.42
N PHE A 7 42.50 -13.36 27.09
CA PHE A 7 41.24 -13.68 26.45
C PHE A 7 40.57 -12.38 25.98
N LEU A 8 40.54 -12.18 24.70
CA LEU A 8 39.74 -11.12 24.07
C LEU A 8 38.27 -11.59 24.07
N CYS A 9 37.46 -11.14 25.01
CA CYS A 9 36.02 -11.30 24.96
C CYS A 9 35.48 -10.37 23.84
N ALA A 10 35.21 -10.91 22.67
CA ALA A 10 34.42 -10.21 21.68
C ALA A 10 32.99 -10.09 22.23
N VAL A 11 32.61 -8.91 22.69
CA VAL A 11 31.22 -8.57 22.99
C VAL A 11 30.53 -8.46 21.64
N LEU A 12 29.75 -9.48 21.27
CA LEU A 12 28.81 -9.39 20.17
C LEU A 12 27.78 -8.30 20.55
N ALA A 13 27.92 -7.13 19.96
CA ALA A 13 26.91 -6.10 20.08
C ALA A 13 25.64 -6.63 19.39
N VAL A 14 24.68 -7.06 20.19
CA VAL A 14 23.34 -7.37 19.70
C VAL A 14 22.77 -6.07 19.15
N ALA A 15 22.45 -6.05 17.84
CA ALA A 15 21.83 -4.89 17.23
C ALA A 15 20.55 -4.54 17.99
N GLN A 16 20.45 -3.28 18.42
CA GLN A 16 19.27 -2.80 19.13
C GLN A 16 18.11 -2.76 18.15
N THR A 17 17.12 -3.63 18.32
CA THR A 17 15.96 -3.75 17.40
C THR A 17 14.89 -2.69 17.63
N THR A 18 14.95 -1.94 18.74
CA THR A 18 14.01 -0.87 19.08
C THR A 18 14.77 0.41 19.47
N PRO A 19 14.17 1.60 19.27
CA PRO A 19 14.77 2.86 19.65
C PRO A 19 14.98 2.99 21.18
N PRO A 20 15.82 3.95 21.64
CA PRO A 20 15.87 4.36 23.03
C PRO A 20 14.49 4.75 23.56
N GLU A 21 14.29 4.62 24.89
CA GLU A 21 12.98 4.86 25.53
C GLU A 21 12.43 6.25 25.24
N SER A 22 13.25 7.31 25.30
CA SER A 22 12.80 8.67 25.00
C SER A 22 12.26 8.83 23.58
N GLU A 23 12.86 8.13 22.62
CA GLU A 23 12.44 8.17 21.22
C GLU A 23 11.16 7.34 21.00
N ARG A 24 10.99 6.25 21.75
CA ARG A 24 9.74 5.47 21.76
C ARG A 24 8.57 6.29 22.33
N GLN A 25 8.81 6.99 23.43
CA GLN A 25 7.80 7.85 24.06
C GLN A 25 7.39 9.00 23.15
N LEU A 26 8.33 9.63 22.45
CA LEU A 26 8.03 10.66 21.46
C LEU A 26 7.16 10.11 20.32
N ALA A 27 7.59 9.00 19.70
CA ALA A 27 6.84 8.39 18.62
C ALA A 27 5.42 7.98 19.06
N ARG A 28 5.28 7.39 20.26
CA ARG A 28 3.98 7.02 20.84
C ARG A 28 3.08 8.24 21.06
N SER A 29 3.65 9.35 21.51
CA SER A 29 2.88 10.58 21.75
C SER A 29 2.35 11.19 20.46
N ILE A 30 3.19 11.27 19.41
CA ILE A 30 2.80 11.72 18.08
C ILE A 30 1.75 10.77 17.50
N TYR A 31 1.98 9.47 17.58
CA TYR A 31 1.08 8.45 17.05
C TYR A 31 -0.30 8.49 17.71
N LYS A 32 -0.34 8.60 19.05
CA LYS A 32 -1.59 8.78 19.79
C LYS A 32 -2.37 9.98 19.28
N GLU A 33 -1.72 11.14 19.18
CA GLU A 33 -2.38 12.35 18.72
C GLU A 33 -2.91 12.23 17.30
N PHE A 34 -2.14 11.59 16.40
CA PHE A 34 -2.59 11.37 15.02
C PHE A 34 -3.79 10.44 14.93
N VAL A 35 -3.78 9.32 15.68
CA VAL A 35 -4.90 8.36 15.69
C VAL A 35 -6.18 8.98 16.22
N GLU A 36 -6.08 9.85 17.24
CA GLU A 36 -7.24 10.50 17.86
C GLU A 36 -7.89 11.59 16.99
N VAL A 37 -7.25 12.00 15.90
CA VAL A 37 -7.88 12.88 14.90
C VAL A 37 -8.81 12.06 14.00
N GLN A 38 -10.08 12.49 13.93
CA GLN A 38 -11.06 11.95 12.96
C GLN A 38 -10.75 12.47 11.56
N SER A 39 -9.98 11.71 10.82
CA SER A 39 -9.53 12.05 9.45
C SER A 39 -10.15 11.16 8.37
N GLY A 40 -11.35 10.62 8.60
CA GLY A 40 -12.11 9.90 7.59
C GLY A 40 -12.19 10.69 6.28
N PHE A 41 -11.98 10.02 5.15
CA PHE A 41 -11.82 10.72 3.87
C PHE A 41 -13.09 11.46 3.43
N THR A 42 -14.29 11.05 3.86
CA THR A 42 -15.56 11.72 3.54
C THR A 42 -15.95 12.77 4.59
N THR A 43 -15.88 12.41 5.87
CA THR A 43 -16.45 13.22 6.96
C THR A 43 -15.41 13.97 7.76
N GLY A 44 -14.18 13.48 7.78
CA GLY A 44 -13.09 13.96 8.61
C GLY A 44 -12.22 15.05 8.00
N SER A 45 -11.09 15.31 8.68
CA SER A 45 -10.10 16.30 8.26
C SER A 45 -8.68 15.83 8.58
N THR A 46 -7.77 15.93 7.61
CA THR A 46 -6.33 15.69 7.80
C THR A 46 -5.60 16.93 8.32
N THR A 47 -6.20 18.11 8.20
CA THR A 47 -5.57 19.38 8.62
C THR A 47 -5.09 19.37 10.08
N PRO A 48 -5.86 18.86 11.07
CA PRO A 48 -5.37 18.79 12.45
C PRO A 48 -4.14 17.87 12.61
N VAL A 49 -4.00 16.81 11.79
CA VAL A 49 -2.80 15.96 11.80
C VAL A 49 -1.58 16.74 11.28
N ALA A 50 -1.74 17.46 10.16
CA ALA A 50 -0.69 18.31 9.61
C ALA A 50 -0.24 19.40 10.59
N GLU A 51 -1.20 20.07 11.27
CA GLU A 51 -0.91 21.07 12.28
C GLU A 51 -0.22 20.49 13.52
N ALA A 52 -0.64 19.30 13.98
CA ALA A 52 0.01 18.57 15.07
C ALA A 52 1.46 18.23 14.73
N ALA A 53 1.71 17.68 13.55
CA ALA A 53 3.05 17.36 13.07
C ALA A 53 3.95 18.62 13.02
N ALA A 54 3.43 19.74 12.46
CA ALA A 54 4.17 20.99 12.41
C ALA A 54 4.51 21.52 13.80
N ARG A 55 3.64 21.36 14.77
CA ARG A 55 3.86 21.75 16.16
C ARG A 55 5.00 20.97 16.82
N TYR A 56 5.04 19.65 16.62
CA TYR A 56 6.17 18.81 17.09
C TYR A 56 7.49 19.19 16.42
N LEU A 57 7.49 19.43 15.11
CA LEU A 57 8.66 19.83 14.35
C LEU A 57 9.21 21.20 14.81
N LYS A 58 8.34 22.21 14.98
CA LYS A 58 8.71 23.53 15.49
C LYS A 58 9.28 23.45 16.90
N ALA A 59 8.67 22.66 17.79
CA ALA A 59 9.19 22.42 19.13
C ALA A 59 10.58 21.77 19.15
N ALA A 60 10.90 20.98 18.10
CA ALA A 60 12.22 20.39 17.88
C ALA A 60 13.20 21.34 17.15
N GLY A 61 12.80 22.59 16.86
CA GLY A 61 13.65 23.63 16.28
C GLY A 61 13.71 23.60 14.74
N PHE A 62 12.73 23.02 14.03
CA PHE A 62 12.59 23.22 12.58
C PHE A 62 12.13 24.65 12.31
N SER A 63 12.66 25.26 11.25
CA SER A 63 12.26 26.59 10.82
C SER A 63 10.88 26.58 10.17
N ASP A 64 10.13 27.67 10.31
CA ASP A 64 8.87 27.86 9.59
C ASP A 64 9.05 27.82 8.06
N SER A 65 10.22 28.22 7.55
CA SER A 65 10.56 28.15 6.13
C SER A 65 10.71 26.71 5.61
N ASP A 66 10.97 25.75 6.49
CA ASP A 66 11.16 24.35 6.14
C ASP A 66 9.87 23.55 6.24
N ILE A 67 8.77 24.17 6.69
CA ILE A 67 7.48 23.51 6.92
C ILE A 67 6.41 24.17 6.05
N PHE A 68 5.80 23.37 5.18
CA PHE A 68 4.66 23.78 4.37
C PHE A 68 3.41 23.04 4.82
N ILE A 69 2.29 23.75 4.95
CA ILE A 69 0.96 23.15 5.14
C ILE A 69 0.03 23.74 4.08
N GLY A 70 -0.61 22.88 3.29
CA GLY A 70 -1.56 23.29 2.27
C GLY A 70 -2.19 22.09 1.58
N GLY A 71 -3.31 22.30 0.91
CA GLY A 71 -4.04 21.20 0.27
C GLY A 71 -5.20 21.66 -0.59
N ALA A 72 -5.89 20.72 -1.17
CA ALA A 72 -7.00 20.96 -2.09
C ALA A 72 -8.24 21.60 -1.43
N SER A 73 -8.34 21.51 -0.11
CA SER A 73 -9.41 22.18 0.66
C SER A 73 -8.95 22.46 2.12
N PRO A 74 -9.66 23.31 2.86
CA PRO A 74 -9.32 23.59 4.27
C PRO A 74 -9.32 22.35 5.19
N LYS A 75 -10.02 21.28 4.81
CA LYS A 75 -10.06 20.02 5.57
C LYS A 75 -9.07 18.97 5.09
N LYS A 76 -8.45 19.17 3.93
CA LYS A 76 -7.58 18.22 3.24
C LYS A 76 -6.18 18.81 3.06
N ALA A 77 -5.59 19.25 4.17
CA ALA A 77 -4.22 19.75 4.14
C ALA A 77 -3.21 18.61 4.18
N ASN A 78 -2.14 18.82 3.42
CA ASN A 78 -0.90 18.07 3.49
C ASN A 78 0.10 18.83 4.36
N LEU A 79 1.08 18.14 4.91
CA LEU A 79 2.29 18.75 5.45
C LEU A 79 3.48 18.31 4.61
N VAL A 80 4.36 19.23 4.24
CA VAL A 80 5.68 18.92 3.69
C VAL A 80 6.73 19.57 4.57
N VAL A 81 7.75 18.81 4.95
CA VAL A 81 8.88 19.33 5.73
C VAL A 81 10.20 18.92 5.11
N LEU A 82 11.13 19.87 5.07
CA LEU A 82 12.49 19.68 4.55
C LEU A 82 13.51 19.58 5.69
N TYR A 83 14.30 18.51 5.67
CA TYR A 83 15.49 18.36 6.50
C TYR A 83 16.73 18.47 5.61
N HIS A 84 17.51 19.54 5.80
CA HIS A 84 18.64 19.86 4.94
C HIS A 84 19.82 18.90 5.12
N GLY A 85 20.32 18.40 4.01
CA GLY A 85 21.58 17.69 3.88
C GLY A 85 22.68 18.58 3.35
N THR A 86 23.74 17.97 2.83
CA THR A 86 24.85 18.70 2.17
C THR A 86 24.55 19.07 0.72
N GLY A 87 23.49 18.52 0.12
CA GLY A 87 23.14 18.72 -1.28
C GLY A 87 24.04 17.96 -2.27
N ALA A 88 24.86 17.01 -1.80
CA ALA A 88 25.74 16.22 -2.68
C ALA A 88 24.96 15.24 -3.57
N ARG A 89 23.73 14.87 -3.18
CA ARG A 89 22.84 13.98 -3.92
C ARG A 89 21.43 14.56 -3.97
N ARG A 90 20.61 14.11 -4.95
CA ARG A 90 19.20 14.49 -5.03
C ARG A 90 18.45 14.05 -3.78
N PRO A 91 17.41 14.80 -3.34
CA PRO A 91 16.60 14.47 -2.17
C PRO A 91 15.99 13.07 -2.21
N ILE A 92 15.61 12.56 -1.05
CA ILE A 92 14.65 11.43 -0.92
C ILE A 92 13.35 11.95 -0.32
N LEU A 93 12.23 11.36 -0.77
CA LEU A 93 10.91 11.63 -0.24
C LEU A 93 10.47 10.49 0.68
N LEU A 94 9.96 10.82 1.85
CA LEU A 94 9.31 9.91 2.79
C LEU A 94 7.84 10.29 2.82
N LEU A 95 6.97 9.39 2.39
CA LEU A 95 5.55 9.64 2.24
C LEU A 95 4.75 8.80 3.23
N ALA A 96 3.65 9.33 3.72
CA ALA A 96 2.61 8.61 4.43
C ALA A 96 1.29 9.38 4.32
N HIS A 97 0.17 8.68 4.18
CA HIS A 97 -1.13 9.35 4.21
C HIS A 97 -1.67 9.46 5.65
N THR A 98 -2.54 10.45 5.88
CA THR A 98 -3.08 10.74 7.21
C THR A 98 -4.59 10.69 7.29
N ASP A 99 -5.26 10.57 6.15
CA ASP A 99 -6.66 10.21 6.10
C ASP A 99 -6.83 8.71 6.39
N VAL A 100 -8.05 8.31 6.64
CA VAL A 100 -8.40 6.93 6.97
C VAL A 100 -9.76 6.57 6.37
N VAL A 101 -9.99 5.28 6.14
CA VAL A 101 -11.32 4.76 5.83
C VAL A 101 -12.28 5.09 6.97
N GLU A 102 -13.53 5.44 6.62
CA GLU A 102 -14.58 5.75 7.60
C GLU A 102 -14.74 4.64 8.64
N ALA A 103 -14.94 5.04 9.89
CA ALA A 103 -15.18 4.12 10.99
C ALA A 103 -16.40 4.58 11.80
N LYS A 104 -17.42 3.73 11.86
CA LYS A 104 -18.62 3.98 12.66
C LYS A 104 -18.47 3.36 14.04
N ARG A 105 -18.78 4.12 15.08
CA ARG A 105 -18.66 3.65 16.47
C ARG A 105 -19.42 2.35 16.74
N GLU A 106 -20.59 2.18 16.14
CA GLU A 106 -21.44 1.00 16.28
C GLU A 106 -20.84 -0.29 15.70
N ASP A 107 -19.93 -0.18 14.74
CA ASP A 107 -19.26 -1.33 14.10
C ASP A 107 -18.02 -1.81 14.89
N TRP A 108 -17.57 -1.02 15.89
CA TRP A 108 -16.35 -1.29 16.65
C TRP A 108 -16.63 -1.70 18.09
N SER A 109 -15.81 -2.58 18.66
CA SER A 109 -15.91 -2.96 20.07
C SER A 109 -15.45 -1.84 21.02
N MET A 110 -14.65 -0.88 20.52
CA MET A 110 -14.15 0.31 21.22
C MET A 110 -14.29 1.54 20.33
N ASP A 111 -14.02 2.75 20.86
CA ASP A 111 -14.05 3.97 20.04
C ASP A 111 -12.90 3.94 19.01
N PRO A 112 -13.21 4.01 17.69
CA PRO A 112 -12.18 3.95 16.65
C PRO A 112 -11.20 5.12 16.66
N PHE A 113 -11.54 6.24 17.26
CA PHE A 113 -10.71 7.44 17.36
C PHE A 113 -10.21 7.71 18.80
N GLN A 114 -10.21 6.68 19.63
CA GLN A 114 -9.50 6.66 20.91
C GLN A 114 -8.28 5.73 20.79
N PHE A 115 -7.09 6.25 21.03
CA PHE A 115 -5.87 5.45 21.03
C PHE A 115 -5.80 4.60 22.30
N ILE A 116 -5.96 3.29 22.15
CA ILE A 116 -5.98 2.34 23.28
C ILE A 116 -4.80 1.38 23.15
N GLU A 117 -3.99 1.29 24.22
CA GLU A 117 -2.96 0.26 24.34
C GLU A 117 -3.48 -0.88 25.22
N LYS A 118 -3.61 -2.06 24.62
CA LYS A 118 -4.15 -3.24 25.29
C LYS A 118 -3.60 -4.53 24.70
N ASP A 119 -3.29 -5.50 25.52
CA ASP A 119 -2.88 -6.87 25.13
C ASP A 119 -1.71 -6.88 24.13
N GLY A 120 -0.77 -5.91 24.25
CA GLY A 120 0.40 -5.79 23.36
C GLY A 120 0.12 -5.13 22.01
N TYR A 121 -1.04 -4.50 21.85
CA TYR A 121 -1.43 -3.78 20.63
C TYR A 121 -1.88 -2.35 20.93
N PHE A 122 -1.64 -1.46 19.97
CA PHE A 122 -2.27 -0.17 19.83
C PHE A 122 -3.51 -0.31 18.96
N TYR A 123 -4.68 0.05 19.48
CA TYR A 123 -5.96 0.02 18.78
C TYR A 123 -6.39 1.42 18.37
N GLY A 124 -7.04 1.54 17.22
CA GLY A 124 -7.63 2.74 16.68
C GLY A 124 -7.62 2.72 15.15
N ARG A 125 -8.51 3.47 14.50
CA ARG A 125 -8.53 3.60 13.05
C ARG A 125 -7.29 4.37 12.58
N GLY A 126 -6.57 3.80 11.57
CA GLY A 126 -5.31 4.33 11.08
C GLY A 126 -4.09 3.86 11.89
N THR A 127 -4.26 2.93 12.84
CA THR A 127 -3.10 2.36 13.55
C THR A 127 -2.24 1.47 12.66
N GLY A 128 -2.77 0.87 11.61
CA GLY A 128 -2.01 0.12 10.62
C GLY A 128 -1.82 0.91 9.33
N ASP A 129 -2.84 1.70 8.97
CA ASP A 129 -3.01 2.31 7.66
C ASP A 129 -3.44 3.77 7.79
N ASP A 130 -2.54 4.80 7.69
CA ASP A 130 -1.07 4.73 7.64
C ASP A 130 -0.45 5.69 8.67
N LYS A 131 -1.22 6.07 9.73
CA LYS A 131 -0.77 7.01 10.77
C LYS A 131 0.43 6.50 11.58
N ALA A 132 0.66 5.18 11.61
CA ALA A 132 1.87 4.61 12.22
C ALA A 132 3.13 5.09 11.50
N GLN A 133 3.17 4.96 10.17
CA GLN A 133 4.31 5.40 9.37
C GLN A 133 4.46 6.92 9.39
N ALA A 134 3.33 7.65 9.32
CA ALA A 134 3.32 9.10 9.46
C ALA A 134 3.96 9.57 10.78
N ALA A 135 3.58 8.96 11.90
CA ALA A 135 4.14 9.29 13.22
C ALA A 135 5.64 8.93 13.31
N VAL A 136 6.02 7.79 12.75
CA VAL A 136 7.44 7.34 12.71
C VAL A 136 8.29 8.29 11.88
N TRP A 137 7.81 8.77 10.72
CA TRP A 137 8.55 9.74 9.91
C TRP A 137 8.84 11.03 10.68
N ILE A 138 7.84 11.58 11.38
CA ILE A 138 8.00 12.81 12.18
C ILE A 138 8.94 12.56 13.37
N ALA A 139 8.76 11.47 14.12
CA ALA A 139 9.60 11.14 15.26
C ALA A 139 11.07 10.94 14.85
N ASN A 140 11.32 10.22 13.76
CA ASN A 140 12.67 9.96 13.27
C ASN A 140 13.33 11.24 12.72
N LEU A 141 12.56 12.11 12.07
CA LEU A 141 13.08 13.39 11.60
C LEU A 141 13.53 14.29 12.77
N ILE A 142 12.74 14.33 13.86
CA ILE A 142 13.09 15.01 15.09
C ILE A 142 14.36 14.40 15.72
N ARG A 143 14.46 13.07 15.73
CA ARG A 143 15.63 12.36 16.23
C ARG A 143 16.89 12.69 15.41
N TYR A 144 16.84 12.73 14.07
CA TYR A 144 17.97 13.15 13.23
C TYR A 144 18.46 14.54 13.60
N LYS A 145 17.55 15.48 13.79
CA LYS A 145 17.88 16.86 14.17
C LYS A 145 18.53 16.93 15.55
N LYS A 146 17.99 16.22 16.53
CA LYS A 146 18.51 16.13 17.89
C LYS A 146 19.92 15.52 17.94
N GLU A 147 20.17 14.50 17.12
CA GLU A 147 21.48 13.85 17.02
C GLU A 147 22.47 14.62 16.14
N GLY A 148 22.04 15.68 15.44
CA GLY A 148 22.87 16.46 14.52
C GLY A 148 23.31 15.66 13.29
N PHE A 149 22.45 14.74 12.81
CA PHE A 149 22.71 13.95 11.62
C PHE A 149 22.85 14.86 10.39
N LYS A 150 23.90 14.67 9.61
CA LYS A 150 24.18 15.43 8.37
C LYS A 150 24.16 14.50 7.17
N PRO A 151 23.01 14.31 6.52
CA PRO A 151 22.90 13.46 5.34
C PRO A 151 23.56 14.12 4.12
N GLU A 152 23.92 13.33 3.11
CA GLU A 152 24.44 13.84 1.81
C GLU A 152 23.34 14.44 0.93
N ARG A 153 22.10 14.12 1.21
CA ARG A 153 20.90 14.57 0.50
C ARG A 153 19.88 15.16 1.44
N ASP A 154 19.06 16.05 0.96
CA ASP A 154 17.90 16.49 1.69
C ASP A 154 16.91 15.32 1.90
N ILE A 155 16.26 15.32 3.06
CA ILE A 155 15.18 14.40 3.40
C ILE A 155 13.89 15.21 3.41
N ILE A 156 12.97 14.89 2.53
CA ILE A 156 11.65 15.48 2.45
C ILE A 156 10.67 14.50 3.12
N VAL A 157 9.86 14.97 4.07
CA VAL A 157 8.73 14.20 4.58
C VAL A 157 7.44 14.86 4.10
N ALA A 158 6.56 14.10 3.46
CA ALA A 158 5.22 14.55 3.08
C ALA A 158 4.17 13.69 3.76
N LEU A 159 3.33 14.31 4.57
CA LEU A 159 2.11 13.71 5.12
C LEU A 159 0.94 14.15 4.25
N THR A 160 0.26 13.21 3.61
CA THR A 160 -0.73 13.50 2.57
C THR A 160 -2.16 13.22 3.01
N ALA A 161 -3.10 13.80 2.28
CA ALA A 161 -4.53 13.69 2.48
C ALA A 161 -5.16 12.86 1.37
N ASP A 162 -6.28 12.20 1.67
CA ASP A 162 -7.26 11.65 0.73
C ASP A 162 -6.70 10.55 -0.18
N GLU A 163 -5.75 9.75 0.33
CA GLU A 163 -5.31 8.51 -0.34
C GLU A 163 -6.47 7.54 -0.49
N GLU A 164 -7.16 7.26 0.62
CA GLU A 164 -8.28 6.32 0.76
C GLU A 164 -9.53 6.76 -0.01
N GLY A 165 -9.69 8.07 -0.17
CA GLY A 165 -10.81 8.63 -0.92
C GLY A 165 -10.67 8.51 -2.43
N GLY A 166 -9.44 8.47 -2.94
CA GLY A 166 -9.13 8.34 -4.37
C GLY A 166 -9.77 9.42 -5.25
N GLY A 167 -10.18 10.53 -4.68
CA GLY A 167 -10.97 11.59 -5.31
C GLY A 167 -10.13 12.83 -5.67
N PRO A 168 -10.80 13.95 -6.00
CA PRO A 168 -10.14 15.18 -6.45
C PRO A 168 -9.33 15.89 -5.35
N TYR A 169 -9.38 15.40 -4.12
CA TYR A 169 -8.69 15.96 -2.97
C TYR A 169 -7.40 15.21 -2.61
N ASN A 170 -7.00 14.18 -3.40
CA ASN A 170 -5.79 13.42 -3.14
C ASN A 170 -4.57 14.34 -3.04
N GLY A 171 -3.86 14.22 -1.93
CA GLY A 171 -2.79 15.13 -1.55
C GLY A 171 -1.57 15.06 -2.44
N VAL A 172 -1.21 13.87 -2.92
CA VAL A 172 -0.07 13.67 -3.83
C VAL A 172 -0.37 14.28 -5.19
N ASP A 173 -1.55 14.05 -5.75
CA ASP A 173 -1.96 14.68 -7.02
C ASP A 173 -1.95 16.21 -6.91
N TRP A 174 -2.45 16.74 -5.78
CA TRP A 174 -2.46 18.17 -5.53
C TRP A 174 -1.05 18.75 -5.41
N LEU A 175 -0.14 18.08 -4.70
CA LEU A 175 1.26 18.49 -4.57
C LEU A 175 1.98 18.43 -5.93
N ILE A 176 1.78 17.38 -6.72
CA ILE A 176 2.34 17.27 -8.07
C ILE A 176 1.90 18.43 -8.95
N ALA A 177 0.62 18.80 -8.88
CA ALA A 177 0.04 19.83 -9.75
C ALA A 177 0.41 21.26 -9.33
N ASN A 178 0.58 21.53 -8.02
CA ASN A 178 0.71 22.88 -7.50
C ASN A 178 2.05 23.19 -6.84
N HIS A 179 2.74 22.17 -6.30
CA HIS A 179 3.96 22.32 -5.49
C HIS A 179 4.94 21.17 -5.75
N ARG A 180 5.16 20.87 -7.02
CA ARG A 180 6.08 19.79 -7.45
C ARG A 180 7.49 19.97 -6.87
N ASP A 181 7.95 21.20 -6.75
CA ASP A 181 9.25 21.58 -6.21
C ASP A 181 9.44 21.15 -4.74
N LEU A 182 8.37 21.10 -3.96
CA LEU A 182 8.42 20.66 -2.55
C LEU A 182 8.64 19.16 -2.38
N ILE A 183 8.30 18.36 -3.41
CA ILE A 183 8.35 16.89 -3.34
C ILE A 183 9.25 16.28 -4.41
N ASP A 184 10.03 17.10 -5.15
CA ASP A 184 10.93 16.54 -6.17
C ASP A 184 12.08 15.77 -5.53
N ALA A 185 12.15 14.48 -5.81
CA ALA A 185 13.10 13.58 -5.19
C ALA A 185 13.68 12.57 -6.18
N GLU A 186 14.81 11.95 -5.83
CA GLU A 186 15.40 10.86 -6.60
C GLU A 186 14.52 9.60 -6.56
N PHE A 187 13.94 9.34 -5.40
CA PHE A 187 12.95 8.28 -5.17
C PHE A 187 12.17 8.57 -3.87
N CYS A 188 11.10 7.81 -3.68
CA CYS A 188 10.24 7.90 -2.50
C CYS A 188 10.20 6.56 -1.75
N LEU A 189 10.15 6.63 -0.42
CA LEU A 189 9.72 5.54 0.46
C LEU A 189 8.29 5.83 0.92
N ASN A 190 7.40 4.85 0.79
CA ASN A 190 5.97 4.94 1.07
C ASN A 190 5.49 3.68 1.81
N GLU A 191 4.20 3.60 2.07
CA GLU A 191 3.50 2.40 2.49
C GLU A 191 3.45 1.30 1.41
N GLY A 192 2.79 0.17 1.70
CA GLY A 192 2.49 -0.89 0.75
C GLY A 192 3.43 -2.11 0.81
N GLY A 193 4.55 -1.99 1.51
CA GLY A 193 5.41 -3.11 1.84
C GLY A 193 5.54 -3.24 3.35
N TRP A 194 5.09 -4.34 3.91
CA TRP A 194 5.09 -4.60 5.36
C TRP A 194 5.83 -5.88 5.71
N GLY A 195 6.11 -6.08 6.99
CA GLY A 195 6.61 -7.34 7.53
C GLY A 195 5.45 -8.33 7.70
N GLU A 196 5.59 -9.52 7.11
CA GLU A 196 4.64 -10.61 7.31
C GLU A 196 5.05 -11.47 8.49
N ALA A 197 4.08 -11.79 9.37
CA ALA A 197 4.25 -12.76 10.45
C ALA A 197 3.17 -13.85 10.37
N ALA A 198 3.42 -15.00 10.98
CA ALA A 198 2.44 -16.06 11.14
C ALA A 198 2.73 -16.82 12.44
N GLY A 199 1.71 -16.95 13.29
CA GLY A 199 1.85 -17.64 14.58
C GLY A 199 3.00 -17.09 15.45
N GLY A 200 3.20 -15.80 15.45
CA GLY A 200 4.24 -15.09 16.21
C GLY A 200 5.65 -15.15 15.61
N LYS A 201 5.83 -15.74 14.42
CA LYS A 201 7.12 -15.79 13.72
C LYS A 201 7.12 -14.81 12.56
N LYS A 202 8.18 -14.04 12.41
CA LYS A 202 8.42 -13.18 11.24
C LYS A 202 8.75 -14.06 10.03
N ILE A 203 8.05 -13.85 8.92
CA ILE A 203 8.12 -14.66 7.70
C ILE A 203 8.92 -13.95 6.62
N SER A 204 8.60 -12.68 6.36
CA SER A 204 9.29 -11.83 5.38
C SER A 204 9.16 -10.36 5.76
N ASN A 205 10.06 -9.53 5.25
CA ASN A 205 9.93 -8.07 5.24
C ASN A 205 9.84 -7.62 3.80
N ASP A 206 8.65 -7.28 3.36
CA ASP A 206 8.35 -7.08 1.96
C ASP A 206 8.63 -5.66 1.50
N ILE A 207 9.02 -5.51 0.23
CA ILE A 207 9.22 -4.23 -0.42
C ILE A 207 8.35 -4.13 -1.66
N GLN A 208 7.42 -3.18 -1.67
CA GLN A 208 6.57 -2.91 -2.83
C GLN A 208 7.38 -2.20 -3.92
N ILE A 209 7.37 -2.78 -5.11
CA ILE A 209 8.02 -2.23 -6.31
C ILE A 209 6.99 -1.74 -7.33
N SER A 210 5.85 -2.40 -7.36
CA SER A 210 4.76 -2.09 -8.28
C SER A 210 3.40 -2.40 -7.65
N GLU A 211 2.34 -2.01 -8.36
CA GLU A 211 0.97 -2.30 -7.94
C GLU A 211 0.08 -2.50 -9.17
N LYS A 212 -1.03 -3.19 -8.99
CA LYS A 212 -2.07 -3.24 -10.00
C LYS A 212 -2.83 -1.91 -10.03
N TYR A 213 -3.37 -1.57 -11.20
CA TYR A 213 -4.28 -0.44 -11.31
C TYR A 213 -5.73 -0.90 -11.47
N VAL A 214 -6.64 -0.02 -11.08
CA VAL A 214 -8.08 -0.32 -11.05
C VAL A 214 -8.72 0.18 -12.33
N LEU A 215 -9.52 -0.68 -12.96
CA LEU A 215 -10.47 -0.30 -14.01
C LEU A 215 -11.86 -0.79 -13.62
N ASN A 216 -12.84 0.09 -13.66
CA ASN A 216 -14.22 -0.29 -13.46
C ASN A 216 -14.96 -0.20 -14.79
N PHE A 217 -15.78 -1.21 -15.07
CA PHE A 217 -16.67 -1.24 -16.22
C PHE A 217 -18.12 -1.39 -15.75
N ARG A 218 -19.01 -0.67 -16.41
CA ARG A 218 -20.44 -0.93 -16.35
C ARG A 218 -20.82 -1.78 -17.55
N PHE A 219 -21.36 -2.97 -17.31
CA PHE A 219 -22.01 -3.82 -18.30
C PHE A 219 -23.48 -3.48 -18.25
N GLU A 220 -24.05 -3.00 -19.33
CA GLU A 220 -25.44 -2.53 -19.37
C GLU A 220 -26.17 -3.13 -20.57
N VAL A 221 -27.38 -3.63 -20.32
CA VAL A 221 -28.34 -4.08 -21.34
C VAL A 221 -29.62 -3.28 -21.22
N ARG A 222 -30.07 -2.75 -22.31
CA ARG A 222 -31.38 -2.08 -22.42
C ARG A 222 -32.32 -2.85 -23.35
N ASN A 223 -33.58 -2.98 -22.93
CA ASN A 223 -34.59 -3.73 -23.62
C ASN A 223 -35.93 -2.97 -23.60
N LYS A 224 -36.86 -3.36 -24.48
CA LYS A 224 -38.20 -2.72 -24.57
C LYS A 224 -39.05 -2.98 -23.31
N GLY A 225 -38.76 -4.06 -22.57
CA GLY A 225 -39.62 -4.54 -21.51
C GLY A 225 -40.91 -5.17 -22.05
N GLY A 226 -41.90 -5.32 -21.20
CA GLY A 226 -43.20 -5.89 -21.53
C GLY A 226 -43.89 -6.55 -20.32
N HIS A 227 -45.06 -7.11 -20.54
CA HIS A 227 -45.79 -7.82 -19.50
C HIS A 227 -45.25 -9.24 -19.32
N SER A 228 -44.95 -9.65 -18.08
CA SER A 228 -44.31 -10.94 -17.82
C SER A 228 -45.13 -12.18 -18.21
N SER A 229 -46.47 -12.05 -18.37
CA SER A 229 -47.32 -13.13 -18.85
C SER A 229 -47.11 -13.45 -20.34
N VAL A 230 -46.41 -12.58 -21.08
CA VAL A 230 -46.06 -12.77 -22.49
C VAL A 230 -44.52 -12.79 -22.59
N PRO A 231 -43.86 -13.89 -22.17
CA PRO A 231 -42.40 -13.97 -22.12
C PRO A 231 -41.82 -13.94 -23.55
N VAL A 232 -40.74 -13.21 -23.70
CA VAL A 232 -39.93 -13.17 -24.94
C VAL A 232 -38.51 -13.63 -24.62
N ALA A 233 -37.83 -14.21 -25.62
CA ALA A 233 -36.46 -14.68 -25.48
C ALA A 233 -35.47 -13.53 -25.23
N ASP A 234 -35.74 -12.37 -25.81
CA ASP A 234 -34.95 -11.15 -25.68
C ASP A 234 -35.27 -10.47 -24.34
N ASN A 235 -34.41 -10.70 -23.32
CA ASN A 235 -34.60 -10.21 -21.96
C ASN A 235 -33.28 -9.66 -21.43
N ALA A 236 -33.28 -8.43 -20.94
CA ALA A 236 -32.08 -7.73 -20.48
C ALA A 236 -31.36 -8.49 -19.36
N ILE A 237 -32.08 -9.10 -18.42
CA ILE A 237 -31.48 -9.92 -17.35
C ILE A 237 -30.78 -11.15 -17.93
N TYR A 238 -31.37 -11.83 -18.94
CA TYR A 238 -30.77 -13.04 -19.50
C TYR A 238 -29.51 -12.75 -20.30
N HIS A 239 -29.46 -11.64 -21.06
CA HIS A 239 -28.26 -11.18 -21.74
C HIS A 239 -27.14 -10.88 -20.76
N LEU A 240 -27.43 -10.08 -19.72
CA LEU A 240 -26.45 -9.75 -18.68
C LEU A 240 -25.98 -10.99 -17.92
N ALA A 241 -26.86 -11.86 -17.49
CA ALA A 241 -26.51 -13.09 -16.77
C ALA A 241 -25.58 -14.00 -17.61
N SER A 242 -25.88 -14.14 -18.92
CA SER A 242 -25.03 -14.91 -19.83
C SER A 242 -23.64 -14.28 -20.02
N ALA A 243 -23.55 -12.94 -20.07
CA ALA A 243 -22.27 -12.23 -20.13
C ALA A 243 -21.45 -12.42 -18.84
N LEU A 244 -22.09 -12.32 -17.68
CA LEU A 244 -21.44 -12.52 -16.38
C LEU A 244 -21.00 -13.97 -16.17
N ASP A 245 -21.77 -14.97 -16.63
CA ASP A 245 -21.36 -16.38 -16.61
C ASP A 245 -20.11 -16.62 -17.46
N ARG A 246 -20.03 -16.02 -18.65
CA ARG A 246 -18.82 -16.09 -19.49
C ARG A 246 -17.64 -15.40 -18.82
N LEU A 247 -17.85 -14.22 -18.19
CA LEU A 247 -16.81 -13.52 -17.45
C LEU A 247 -16.29 -14.37 -16.26
N ALA A 248 -17.20 -14.99 -15.51
CA ALA A 248 -16.83 -15.81 -14.34
C ALA A 248 -15.96 -17.03 -14.72
N LYS A 249 -16.12 -17.55 -15.93
CA LYS A 249 -15.35 -18.69 -16.48
C LYS A 249 -14.06 -18.28 -17.18
N PHE A 250 -13.89 -16.98 -17.46
CA PHE A 250 -12.75 -16.47 -18.19
C PHE A 250 -11.58 -16.14 -17.24
N GLY A 251 -10.38 -16.43 -17.68
CA GLY A 251 -9.14 -16.01 -17.04
C GLY A 251 -8.21 -15.33 -18.04
N PHE A 252 -7.76 -14.11 -17.74
CA PHE A 252 -6.69 -13.50 -18.53
C PHE A 252 -5.44 -14.40 -18.53
N PRO A 253 -4.58 -14.32 -19.56
CA PRO A 253 -3.35 -15.11 -19.64
C PRO A 253 -2.47 -14.92 -18.40
N LEU A 254 -1.87 -16.01 -17.93
CA LEU A 254 -0.88 -16.00 -16.85
C LEU A 254 0.45 -15.47 -17.37
N LYS A 255 1.08 -14.58 -16.62
CA LYS A 255 2.40 -14.03 -16.94
C LYS A 255 3.12 -13.52 -15.70
N THR A 256 4.43 -13.36 -15.80
CA THR A 256 5.28 -12.72 -14.80
C THR A 256 5.94 -11.48 -15.42
N ASN A 257 6.31 -10.54 -14.57
CA ASN A 257 7.24 -9.46 -14.85
C ASN A 257 8.48 -9.62 -13.97
N GLU A 258 9.43 -8.68 -14.05
CA GLU A 258 10.66 -8.72 -13.26
C GLU A 258 10.38 -8.84 -11.75
N VAL A 259 9.43 -8.07 -11.21
CA VAL A 259 9.08 -8.06 -9.79
C VAL A 259 8.46 -9.39 -9.36
N THR A 260 7.44 -9.84 -10.09
CA THR A 260 6.73 -11.09 -9.75
C THR A 260 7.58 -12.32 -9.98
N ALA A 261 8.48 -12.31 -10.97
CA ALA A 261 9.46 -13.39 -11.16
C ALA A 261 10.44 -13.46 -9.97
N ALA A 262 10.96 -12.32 -9.52
CA ALA A 262 11.82 -12.27 -8.33
C ALA A 262 11.08 -12.73 -7.07
N TYR A 263 9.82 -12.31 -6.88
CA TYR A 263 8.97 -12.79 -5.80
C TYR A 263 8.82 -14.32 -5.81
N PHE A 264 8.40 -14.91 -6.92
CA PHE A 264 8.19 -16.36 -7.00
C PHE A 264 9.50 -17.15 -6.84
N ASN A 265 10.61 -16.62 -7.32
CA ASN A 265 11.91 -17.25 -7.11
C ASN A 265 12.28 -17.33 -5.62
N GLN A 266 12.05 -16.28 -4.87
CA GLN A 266 12.29 -16.29 -3.42
C GLN A 266 11.26 -17.14 -2.68
N MET A 267 9.97 -17.07 -3.05
CA MET A 267 8.94 -17.92 -2.47
C MET A 267 9.23 -19.41 -2.65
N ALA A 268 9.89 -19.81 -3.73
CA ALA A 268 10.33 -21.19 -3.93
C ALA A 268 11.30 -21.66 -2.83
N THR A 269 12.12 -20.77 -2.29
CA THR A 269 13.07 -21.13 -1.19
C THR A 269 12.40 -21.18 0.18
N LEU A 270 11.31 -20.44 0.36
CA LEU A 270 10.60 -20.30 1.64
C LEU A 270 9.47 -21.35 1.78
N THR A 271 8.94 -21.80 0.66
CA THR A 271 7.81 -22.71 0.64
C THR A 271 8.28 -24.17 0.70
N LYS A 272 7.64 -24.98 1.54
CA LYS A 272 7.92 -26.42 1.65
C LYS A 272 6.96 -27.23 0.79
N GLY A 273 7.41 -28.39 0.34
CA GLY A 273 6.60 -29.37 -0.40
C GLY A 273 6.65 -29.20 -1.93
N PRO A 274 5.84 -29.97 -2.66
CA PRO A 274 5.94 -30.05 -4.13
C PRO A 274 5.74 -28.73 -4.87
N ILE A 275 4.95 -27.83 -4.33
CA ILE A 275 4.66 -26.50 -4.93
C ILE A 275 5.92 -25.63 -5.05
N SER A 276 6.94 -25.85 -4.19
CA SER A 276 8.21 -25.11 -4.25
C SER A 276 8.88 -25.21 -5.62
N ALA A 277 8.89 -26.41 -6.22
CA ALA A 277 9.46 -26.64 -7.55
C ALA A 277 8.67 -25.91 -8.66
N ASP A 278 7.36 -25.81 -8.51
CA ASP A 278 6.52 -25.05 -9.45
C ASP A 278 6.76 -23.55 -9.30
N LEU A 279 6.88 -23.02 -8.08
CA LEU A 279 7.23 -21.62 -7.84
C LEU A 279 8.55 -21.21 -8.51
N ALA A 280 9.57 -22.06 -8.44
CA ALA A 280 10.84 -21.82 -9.13
C ALA A 280 10.68 -21.80 -10.67
N LYS A 281 9.85 -22.65 -11.23
CA LYS A 281 9.54 -22.68 -12.68
C LYS A 281 8.69 -21.48 -13.12
N VAL A 282 7.79 -21.00 -12.26
CA VAL A 282 7.01 -19.76 -12.51
C VAL A 282 7.96 -18.58 -12.73
N ALA A 283 9.00 -18.45 -11.92
CA ALA A 283 10.01 -17.41 -12.09
C ALA A 283 10.73 -17.48 -13.45
N GLN A 284 10.76 -18.66 -14.07
CA GLN A 284 11.36 -18.89 -15.40
C GLN A 284 10.34 -18.77 -16.56
N GLY A 285 9.08 -18.47 -16.26
CA GLY A 285 8.03 -18.31 -17.27
C GLY A 285 7.30 -19.60 -17.71
N ASP A 286 7.44 -20.72 -16.97
CA ASP A 286 6.78 -21.99 -17.29
C ASP A 286 5.27 -21.89 -17.12
N GLN A 287 4.52 -21.96 -18.21
CA GLN A 287 3.06 -21.80 -18.24
C GLN A 287 2.31 -22.90 -17.48
N ALA A 288 2.81 -24.15 -17.52
CA ALA A 288 2.18 -25.26 -16.81
C ALA A 288 2.36 -25.10 -15.28
N ALA A 289 3.52 -24.66 -14.84
CA ALA A 289 3.77 -24.33 -13.43
C ALA A 289 2.92 -23.14 -12.98
N MET A 290 2.82 -22.08 -13.79
CA MET A 290 1.94 -20.94 -13.51
C MET A 290 0.48 -21.38 -13.30
N ALA A 291 -0.03 -22.27 -14.15
CA ALA A 291 -1.39 -22.77 -14.01
C ALA A 291 -1.60 -23.55 -12.69
N ARG A 292 -0.64 -24.39 -12.28
CA ARG A 292 -0.72 -25.11 -11.00
C ARG A 292 -0.61 -24.17 -9.80
N VAL A 293 0.30 -23.21 -9.85
CA VAL A 293 0.48 -22.20 -8.79
C VAL A 293 -0.75 -21.31 -8.66
N ALA A 294 -1.31 -20.86 -9.77
CA ALA A 294 -2.56 -20.07 -9.78
C ALA A 294 -3.75 -20.88 -9.20
N ALA A 295 -3.84 -22.17 -9.49
CA ALA A 295 -4.88 -23.04 -8.92
C ALA A 295 -4.69 -23.31 -7.42
N ALA A 296 -3.46 -23.25 -6.92
CA ALA A 296 -3.15 -23.54 -5.52
C ALA A 296 -3.49 -22.36 -4.58
N SER A 297 -3.53 -21.12 -5.06
CA SER A 297 -3.76 -19.94 -4.24
C SER A 297 -4.44 -18.80 -5.03
N PRO A 298 -5.58 -18.28 -4.54
CA PRO A 298 -6.20 -17.08 -5.12
C PRO A 298 -5.26 -15.86 -5.16
N ALA A 299 -4.41 -15.68 -4.15
CA ALA A 299 -3.42 -14.61 -4.09
C ALA A 299 -2.38 -14.76 -5.22
N TRP A 300 -1.82 -15.96 -5.41
CA TRP A 300 -0.87 -16.21 -6.51
C TRP A 300 -1.54 -16.12 -7.88
N ASN A 301 -2.80 -16.57 -7.99
CA ASN A 301 -3.57 -16.36 -9.22
C ASN A 301 -3.71 -14.88 -9.55
N SER A 302 -4.01 -14.06 -8.55
CA SER A 302 -4.12 -12.60 -8.72
C SER A 302 -2.75 -11.97 -9.05
N THR A 303 -1.65 -12.45 -8.47
CA THR A 303 -0.30 -11.96 -8.79
C THR A 303 0.09 -12.24 -10.26
N LEU A 304 -0.40 -13.36 -10.83
CA LEU A 304 0.00 -13.84 -12.15
C LEU A 304 -0.85 -13.31 -13.31
N ARG A 305 -1.98 -12.66 -13.08
CA ARG A 305 -2.85 -12.16 -14.17
C ARG A 305 -3.68 -10.95 -13.79
N THR A 306 -4.13 -10.23 -14.81
CA THR A 306 -5.27 -9.31 -14.68
C THR A 306 -6.50 -10.09 -14.25
N THR A 307 -7.27 -9.57 -13.29
CA THR A 307 -8.49 -10.18 -12.79
C THR A 307 -9.66 -9.22 -12.89
N CYS A 308 -10.83 -9.69 -13.31
CA CYS A 308 -12.07 -8.91 -13.36
C CYS A 308 -13.18 -9.68 -12.67
N VAL A 309 -13.95 -9.01 -11.82
CA VAL A 309 -15.03 -9.60 -11.04
C VAL A 309 -16.22 -8.65 -10.96
N ALA A 310 -17.44 -9.20 -11.11
CA ALA A 310 -18.66 -8.42 -10.88
C ALA A 310 -18.83 -8.14 -9.39
N THR A 311 -19.04 -6.87 -9.04
CA THR A 311 -19.16 -6.41 -7.64
C THR A 311 -20.54 -5.84 -7.31
N MET A 312 -21.28 -5.36 -8.31
CA MET A 312 -22.63 -4.83 -8.14
C MET A 312 -23.53 -5.32 -9.27
N LEU A 313 -24.82 -5.48 -8.97
CA LEU A 313 -25.83 -5.94 -9.91
C LEU A 313 -27.12 -5.14 -9.69
N GLU A 314 -27.75 -4.71 -10.78
CA GLU A 314 -29.08 -4.09 -10.78
C GLU A 314 -29.91 -4.62 -11.94
N GLY A 315 -31.23 -4.70 -11.77
CA GLY A 315 -32.12 -5.12 -12.86
C GLY A 315 -33.58 -5.31 -12.42
N GLY A 316 -34.47 -5.01 -13.34
CA GLY A 316 -35.91 -5.06 -13.11
C GLY A 316 -36.44 -3.92 -12.25
N HIS A 317 -37.78 -3.71 -12.29
CA HIS A 317 -38.45 -2.65 -11.52
C HIS A 317 -39.82 -3.09 -10.98
N ALA A 318 -40.37 -4.20 -11.47
CA ALA A 318 -41.66 -4.73 -11.03
C ALA A 318 -41.74 -6.26 -11.23
N LEU A 319 -42.48 -6.93 -10.37
CA LEU A 319 -42.63 -8.40 -10.37
C LEU A 319 -43.30 -8.95 -11.64
N ASN A 320 -44.13 -8.17 -12.27
CA ASN A 320 -44.93 -8.54 -13.42
C ASN A 320 -44.49 -7.86 -14.73
N ALA A 321 -43.31 -7.28 -14.79
CA ALA A 321 -42.75 -6.62 -15.95
C ALA A 321 -41.43 -7.25 -16.41
N LEU A 322 -41.25 -7.37 -17.73
CA LEU A 322 -39.96 -7.69 -18.31
C LEU A 322 -39.01 -6.50 -18.10
N PRO A 323 -37.74 -6.74 -17.72
CA PRO A 323 -36.80 -5.67 -17.37
C PRO A 323 -36.44 -4.81 -18.58
N GLN A 324 -36.49 -3.49 -18.44
CA GLN A 324 -36.01 -2.53 -19.41
C GLN A 324 -34.54 -2.21 -19.28
N LEU A 325 -33.96 -2.53 -18.13
CA LEU A 325 -32.54 -2.34 -17.79
C LEU A 325 -32.08 -3.51 -16.92
N ALA A 326 -30.91 -4.00 -17.27
CA ALA A 326 -30.06 -4.80 -16.37
C ALA A 326 -28.63 -4.31 -16.49
N ALA A 327 -27.94 -4.16 -15.37
CA ALA A 327 -26.55 -3.71 -15.39
C ALA A 327 -25.74 -4.37 -14.26
N ALA A 328 -24.43 -4.42 -14.48
CA ALA A 328 -23.47 -4.86 -13.46
C ALA A 328 -22.25 -3.94 -13.47
N THR A 329 -21.68 -3.71 -12.29
CA THR A 329 -20.34 -3.14 -12.16
C THR A 329 -19.32 -4.27 -12.10
N VAL A 330 -18.33 -4.20 -12.98
CA VAL A 330 -17.21 -5.14 -13.05
C VAL A 330 -15.92 -4.40 -12.65
N ASN A 331 -15.33 -4.79 -11.53
CA ASN A 331 -14.05 -4.26 -11.06
C ASN A 331 -12.92 -5.13 -11.61
N CYS A 332 -11.97 -4.50 -12.28
CA CYS A 332 -10.76 -5.16 -12.78
C CYS A 332 -9.54 -4.65 -12.02
N ARG A 333 -8.70 -5.57 -11.57
CA ARG A 333 -7.36 -5.32 -11.03
C ARG A 333 -6.35 -5.73 -12.11
N VAL A 334 -5.77 -4.74 -12.73
CA VAL A 334 -5.02 -4.88 -13.98
C VAL A 334 -3.53 -4.88 -13.74
N LEU A 335 -2.81 -5.81 -14.36
CA LEU A 335 -1.35 -5.82 -14.31
C LEU A 335 -0.77 -4.54 -14.92
N PRO A 336 0.35 -4.00 -14.39
CA PRO A 336 0.98 -2.78 -14.92
C PRO A 336 1.31 -2.84 -16.41
N GLU A 337 1.57 -4.03 -16.95
CA GLU A 337 1.93 -4.25 -18.36
C GLU A 337 0.71 -4.26 -19.29
N ASP A 338 -0.48 -4.58 -18.76
CA ASP A 338 -1.70 -4.61 -19.57
C ASP A 338 -2.19 -3.19 -19.87
N SER A 339 -2.60 -2.94 -21.11
CA SER A 339 -3.21 -1.66 -21.46
C SER A 339 -4.73 -1.69 -21.21
N VAL A 340 -5.31 -0.51 -21.08
CA VAL A 340 -6.76 -0.33 -20.93
C VAL A 340 -7.49 -0.90 -22.14
N GLU A 341 -6.99 -0.63 -23.34
CA GLU A 341 -7.54 -1.07 -24.61
C GLU A 341 -7.49 -2.59 -24.74
N TYR A 342 -6.41 -3.22 -24.25
CA TYR A 342 -6.29 -4.67 -24.19
C TYR A 342 -7.36 -5.29 -23.30
N VAL A 343 -7.55 -4.73 -22.10
CA VAL A 343 -8.56 -5.23 -21.15
C VAL A 343 -9.96 -5.04 -21.72
N GLU A 344 -10.29 -3.85 -22.22
CA GLU A 344 -11.59 -3.54 -22.80
C GLU A 344 -11.92 -4.42 -24.01
N SER A 345 -10.98 -4.57 -24.95
CA SER A 345 -11.18 -5.44 -26.12
C SER A 345 -11.33 -6.91 -25.76
N THR A 346 -10.62 -7.36 -24.73
CA THR A 346 -10.73 -8.72 -24.22
C THR A 346 -12.09 -8.95 -23.57
N LEU A 347 -12.55 -8.03 -22.73
CA LEU A 347 -13.87 -8.12 -22.10
C LEU A 347 -15.00 -8.12 -23.14
N ASN A 348 -14.94 -7.28 -24.18
CA ASN A 348 -15.90 -7.29 -25.28
C ASN A 348 -15.96 -8.66 -25.98
N LYS A 349 -14.81 -9.30 -26.23
CA LYS A 349 -14.74 -10.65 -26.80
C LYS A 349 -15.32 -11.70 -25.85
N VAL A 350 -15.09 -11.59 -24.56
CA VAL A 350 -15.61 -12.53 -23.55
C VAL A 350 -17.12 -12.38 -23.41
N VAL A 351 -17.62 -11.15 -23.38
CA VAL A 351 -19.05 -10.86 -23.32
C VAL A 351 -19.79 -11.43 -24.53
N ALA A 352 -19.23 -11.32 -25.73
CA ALA A 352 -19.73 -11.92 -26.96
C ALA A 352 -21.26 -11.74 -27.16
N ASP A 353 -21.76 -10.52 -26.89
CA ASP A 353 -23.18 -10.16 -27.02
C ASP A 353 -23.28 -8.66 -27.29
N ASP A 354 -23.74 -8.29 -28.50
CA ASP A 354 -23.79 -6.91 -28.96
C ASP A 354 -24.82 -6.05 -28.20
N GLN A 355 -25.75 -6.67 -27.49
CA GLN A 355 -26.70 -5.96 -26.61
C GLN A 355 -26.09 -5.53 -25.28
N VAL A 356 -24.99 -6.14 -24.87
CA VAL A 356 -24.28 -5.78 -23.62
C VAL A 356 -23.26 -4.68 -23.94
N LYS A 357 -23.56 -3.46 -23.54
CA LYS A 357 -22.64 -2.33 -23.70
C LYS A 357 -21.69 -2.23 -22.51
N LEU A 358 -20.40 -2.18 -22.82
CA LEU A 358 -19.34 -1.95 -21.83
C LEU A 358 -18.99 -0.46 -21.83
N THR A 359 -19.04 0.15 -20.64
CA THR A 359 -18.64 1.55 -20.46
C THR A 359 -17.67 1.62 -19.29
N LYS A 360 -16.55 2.32 -19.45
CA LYS A 360 -15.62 2.59 -18.35
C LYS A 360 -16.27 3.53 -17.33
N VAL A 361 -16.08 3.25 -16.04
CA VAL A 361 -16.62 4.03 -14.92
C VAL A 361 -15.51 4.60 -14.10
N GLY A 362 -15.57 5.90 -13.82
CA GLY A 362 -14.57 6.62 -13.05
C GLY A 362 -13.27 6.90 -13.81
N GLU A 363 -12.35 7.52 -13.12
CA GLU A 363 -11.01 7.76 -13.64
C GLU A 363 -10.11 6.57 -13.33
N PHE A 364 -9.10 6.37 -14.15
CA PHE A 364 -8.08 5.37 -13.94
C PHE A 364 -6.70 5.98 -14.14
N LYS A 365 -5.75 5.55 -13.34
CA LYS A 365 -4.36 6.00 -13.44
C LYS A 365 -3.46 4.76 -13.51
N LYS A 366 -2.89 4.52 -14.69
CA LYS A 366 -1.92 3.45 -14.90
C LYS A 366 -0.53 3.97 -14.52
N GLY A 367 0.07 3.44 -13.45
CA GLY A 367 1.44 3.75 -13.05
C GLY A 367 2.43 2.67 -13.51
N PRO A 368 3.69 3.04 -13.87
CA PRO A 368 4.74 2.06 -14.12
C PRO A 368 5.18 1.39 -12.81
N ALA A 369 5.88 0.26 -12.93
CA ALA A 369 6.68 -0.27 -11.83
C ALA A 369 7.89 0.64 -11.56
N SER A 370 8.33 0.72 -10.30
CA SER A 370 9.65 1.30 -9.99
C SER A 370 10.76 0.36 -10.48
N PRO A 371 11.91 0.88 -10.91
CA PRO A 371 13.08 0.03 -11.18
C PRO A 371 13.54 -0.65 -9.88
N MET A 372 14.01 -1.89 -9.95
CA MET A 372 14.58 -2.58 -8.75
C MET A 372 15.97 -2.00 -8.45
N ARG A 373 16.03 -0.82 -7.85
CA ARG A 373 17.29 -0.12 -7.51
C ARG A 373 18.13 -0.94 -6.52
N ALA A 374 19.36 -1.21 -6.91
CA ALA A 374 20.26 -2.05 -6.11
C ALA A 374 20.61 -1.43 -4.74
N ASP A 375 20.70 -0.09 -4.66
CA ASP A 375 20.98 0.63 -3.42
C ASP A 375 19.82 0.46 -2.40
N VAL A 376 18.57 0.63 -2.85
CA VAL A 376 17.38 0.46 -2.01
C VAL A 376 17.23 -1.01 -1.60
N MET A 377 17.26 -1.94 -2.57
CA MET A 377 17.08 -3.37 -2.29
C MET A 377 18.14 -3.93 -1.32
N LYS A 378 19.43 -3.56 -1.52
CA LYS A 378 20.52 -3.99 -0.64
C LYS A 378 20.40 -3.38 0.76
N ALA A 379 20.00 -2.10 0.89
CA ALA A 379 19.83 -1.46 2.18
C ALA A 379 18.73 -2.14 2.99
N VAL A 380 17.56 -2.37 2.38
CA VAL A 380 16.44 -3.07 3.02
C VAL A 380 16.85 -4.48 3.42
N ALA A 381 17.42 -5.27 2.52
CA ALA A 381 17.81 -6.66 2.81
C ALA A 381 18.87 -6.75 3.93
N ARG A 382 19.90 -5.89 3.90
CA ARG A 382 20.94 -5.86 4.94
C ARG A 382 20.37 -5.51 6.31
N LEU A 383 19.51 -4.51 6.38
CA LEU A 383 18.91 -4.09 7.64
C LEU A 383 17.94 -5.13 8.17
N THR A 384 17.16 -5.76 7.29
CA THR A 384 16.27 -6.87 7.64
C THR A 384 17.06 -8.01 8.27
N ASP A 385 18.16 -8.44 7.63
CA ASP A 385 19.00 -9.53 8.17
C ASP A 385 19.68 -9.12 9.48
N THR A 386 20.10 -7.85 9.62
CA THR A 386 20.73 -7.34 10.85
C THR A 386 19.74 -7.32 12.03
N MET A 387 18.51 -6.86 11.80
CA MET A 387 17.49 -6.71 12.85
C MET A 387 16.73 -8.00 13.13
N TRP A 388 16.51 -8.80 12.10
CA TRP A 388 15.73 -10.04 12.14
C TRP A 388 16.45 -11.15 11.37
N PRO A 389 17.53 -11.73 11.94
CA PRO A 389 18.35 -12.71 11.24
C PRO A 389 17.54 -13.87 10.66
N GLY A 390 17.75 -14.14 9.37
CA GLY A 390 17.06 -15.19 8.65
C GLY A 390 15.67 -14.81 8.09
N VAL A 391 15.19 -13.58 8.32
CA VAL A 391 13.98 -13.06 7.67
C VAL A 391 14.34 -12.53 6.28
N PRO A 392 13.76 -13.07 5.19
CA PRO A 392 14.04 -12.61 3.84
C PRO A 392 13.31 -11.30 3.51
N THR A 393 13.84 -10.57 2.53
CA THR A 393 13.16 -9.43 1.89
C THR A 393 12.56 -9.88 0.57
N LEU A 394 11.27 -9.68 0.37
CA LEU A 394 10.56 -10.05 -0.87
C LEU A 394 10.20 -8.80 -1.67
N PRO A 395 10.59 -8.69 -2.95
CA PRO A 395 10.01 -7.70 -3.84
C PRO A 395 8.57 -8.11 -4.19
N ILE A 396 7.62 -7.21 -3.99
CA ILE A 396 6.20 -7.52 -4.22
C ILE A 396 5.55 -6.54 -5.20
N MET A 397 4.51 -7.05 -5.87
CA MET A 397 3.49 -6.24 -6.55
C MET A 397 2.22 -6.30 -5.71
N VAL A 398 1.78 -5.14 -5.20
CA VAL A 398 0.55 -5.04 -4.42
C VAL A 398 -0.67 -5.14 -5.33
N MET A 399 -1.71 -5.82 -4.84
CA MET A 399 -2.98 -6.00 -5.57
C MET A 399 -3.90 -4.78 -5.43
N GLY A 400 -3.67 -3.96 -4.40
CA GLY A 400 -4.32 -2.67 -4.16
C GLY A 400 -3.66 -1.54 -4.94
N ALA A 401 -3.91 -0.33 -4.50
CA ALA A 401 -3.30 0.88 -5.05
C ALA A 401 -2.84 1.76 -3.87
N THR A 402 -1.81 2.57 -4.08
CA THR A 402 -1.25 3.51 -3.10
C THR A 402 -0.95 4.85 -3.79
N ASP A 403 -0.70 5.88 -2.99
CA ASP A 403 -0.20 7.18 -3.46
C ASP A 403 1.10 7.06 -4.29
N GLY A 404 1.87 6.00 -4.08
CA GLY A 404 3.09 5.70 -4.84
C GLY A 404 2.87 5.63 -6.35
N ARG A 405 1.67 5.25 -6.80
CA ARG A 405 1.31 5.24 -8.22
C ARG A 405 1.41 6.63 -8.85
N MET A 406 0.88 7.66 -8.19
CA MET A 406 0.91 9.02 -8.71
C MET A 406 2.34 9.56 -8.81
N LEU A 407 3.18 9.26 -7.82
CA LEU A 407 4.60 9.62 -7.86
C LEU A 407 5.33 8.91 -8.99
N ARG A 408 5.07 7.61 -9.22
CA ARG A 408 5.68 6.86 -10.34
C ARG A 408 5.24 7.41 -11.69
N ILE A 409 3.98 7.82 -11.85
CA ILE A 409 3.49 8.52 -13.07
C ILE A 409 4.25 9.85 -13.25
N ALA A 410 4.49 10.58 -12.16
CA ALA A 410 5.24 11.84 -12.17
C ALA A 410 6.78 11.66 -12.30
N GLY A 411 7.27 10.43 -12.47
CA GLY A 411 8.68 10.14 -12.69
C GLY A 411 9.51 10.02 -11.40
N ILE A 412 8.88 9.89 -10.23
CA ILE A 412 9.56 9.59 -8.96
C ILE A 412 9.36 8.11 -8.65
N PRO A 413 10.40 7.25 -8.78
CA PRO A 413 10.33 5.87 -8.34
C PRO A 413 9.93 5.78 -6.88
N THR A 414 8.95 4.93 -6.54
CA THR A 414 8.42 4.81 -5.19
C THR A 414 8.45 3.35 -4.74
N TYR A 415 8.94 3.14 -3.52
CA TYR A 415 9.10 1.84 -2.88
C TYR A 415 8.29 1.81 -1.59
N GLY A 416 7.37 0.86 -1.48
CA GLY A 416 6.66 0.63 -0.23
C GLY A 416 7.53 -0.17 0.73
N VAL A 417 7.83 0.37 1.91
CA VAL A 417 8.60 -0.30 2.95
C VAL A 417 8.31 0.28 4.33
N GLN A 418 7.96 -0.57 5.28
CA GLN A 418 7.53 -0.12 6.62
C GLN A 418 8.32 -0.81 7.75
N GLY A 419 8.63 -2.11 7.61
CA GLY A 419 9.24 -2.88 8.70
C GLY A 419 8.31 -3.12 9.88
N PHE A 420 7.00 -2.86 9.74
CA PHE A 420 5.96 -3.25 10.68
C PHE A 420 5.51 -4.68 10.39
N PHE A 421 5.66 -5.58 11.35
CA PHE A 421 5.24 -6.97 11.19
C PHE A 421 3.81 -7.17 11.65
N MET A 422 2.99 -7.73 10.77
CA MET A 422 1.59 -8.06 11.04
C MET A 422 1.35 -9.54 10.81
N ASP A 423 0.50 -10.15 11.62
CA ASP A 423 0.11 -11.54 11.42
C ASP A 423 -0.82 -11.62 10.19
N ARG A 424 -0.47 -12.48 9.22
CA ARG A 424 -1.22 -12.65 7.96
C ARG A 424 -2.67 -13.04 8.19
N ASP A 425 -2.95 -13.72 9.30
CA ASP A 425 -4.30 -14.21 9.64
C ASP A 425 -5.09 -13.19 10.46
N ASP A 426 -4.51 -12.02 10.79
CA ASP A 426 -5.13 -10.97 11.60
C ASP A 426 -4.87 -9.55 11.03
N VAL A 427 -4.87 -9.41 9.73
CA VAL A 427 -4.81 -8.10 9.05
C VAL A 427 -6.18 -7.45 9.14
N ARG A 428 -6.25 -6.27 9.80
CA ARG A 428 -7.50 -5.57 10.09
C ARG A 428 -7.64 -4.21 9.41
N PHE A 429 -6.82 -3.95 8.39
CA PHE A 429 -6.96 -2.74 7.58
C PHE A 429 -8.38 -2.61 7.04
N HIS A 430 -8.94 -1.41 7.08
CA HIS A 430 -10.31 -1.10 6.68
C HIS A 430 -11.41 -1.85 7.48
N GLY A 431 -11.02 -2.76 8.36
CA GLY A 431 -11.91 -3.52 9.22
C GLY A 431 -12.20 -2.85 10.56
N ARG A 432 -12.97 -3.52 11.40
CA ARG A 432 -13.20 -3.11 12.79
C ARG A 432 -12.01 -3.49 13.67
N ASP A 433 -11.84 -2.72 14.77
CA ASP A 433 -10.83 -3.00 15.79
C ASP A 433 -9.42 -3.11 15.18
N GLU A 434 -9.12 -2.20 14.22
CA GLU A 434 -7.80 -2.09 13.61
C GLU A 434 -6.75 -1.91 14.70
N ARG A 435 -5.59 -2.58 14.52
CA ARG A 435 -4.55 -2.58 15.53
C ARG A 435 -3.14 -2.75 14.96
N MET A 436 -2.16 -2.17 15.67
CA MET A 436 -0.73 -2.32 15.41
C MET A 436 -0.06 -2.96 16.63
N GLY A 437 0.79 -3.97 16.44
CA GLY A 437 1.58 -4.55 17.53
C GLY A 437 2.56 -3.52 18.12
N VAL A 438 2.57 -3.36 19.46
CA VAL A 438 3.44 -2.40 20.16
C VAL A 438 4.92 -2.65 19.83
N GLN A 439 5.36 -3.91 19.92
CA GLN A 439 6.73 -4.29 19.58
C GLN A 439 7.03 -4.03 18.08
N SER A 440 6.10 -4.37 17.20
CA SER A 440 6.21 -4.17 15.75
C SER A 440 6.35 -2.70 15.38
N PHE A 441 5.58 -1.81 16.03
CA PHE A 441 5.67 -0.37 15.82
C PHE A 441 7.07 0.16 16.16
N TYR A 442 7.63 -0.22 17.30
CA TYR A 442 8.95 0.26 17.71
C TYR A 442 10.08 -0.37 16.89
N GLU A 443 9.96 -1.63 16.51
CA GLU A 443 10.92 -2.26 15.59
C GLU A 443 10.90 -1.58 14.22
N GLY A 444 9.72 -1.31 13.66
CA GLY A 444 9.58 -0.57 12.42
C GLY A 444 10.12 0.87 12.52
N GLN A 445 9.91 1.55 13.65
CA GLN A 445 10.52 2.86 13.90
C GLN A 445 12.05 2.80 13.80
N GLN A 446 12.68 1.83 14.44
CA GLN A 446 14.14 1.68 14.38
C GLN A 446 14.61 1.26 12.98
N PHE A 447 13.89 0.35 12.33
CA PHE A 447 14.19 -0.09 10.97
C PHE A 447 14.17 1.09 9.99
N LEU A 448 13.11 1.89 10.00
CA LEU A 448 12.96 3.05 9.12
C LEU A 448 13.99 4.16 9.45
N TYR A 449 14.34 4.33 10.73
CA TYR A 449 15.41 5.24 11.14
C TYR A 449 16.75 4.83 10.50
N GLU A 450 17.15 3.58 10.62
CA GLU A 450 18.41 3.09 10.04
C GLU A 450 18.38 3.07 8.51
N LEU A 451 17.22 2.74 7.91
CA LEU A 451 17.06 2.70 6.46
C LEU A 451 17.28 4.08 5.83
N VAL A 452 16.65 5.11 6.38
CA VAL A 452 16.82 6.49 5.88
C VAL A 452 18.27 6.94 6.05
N LYS A 453 18.92 6.63 7.18
CA LYS A 453 20.37 6.93 7.35
C LYS A 453 21.20 6.22 6.30
N ALA A 454 20.98 4.93 6.07
CA ALA A 454 21.73 4.14 5.09
C ALA A 454 21.54 4.64 3.65
N LEU A 455 20.36 5.17 3.31
CA LEU A 455 20.06 5.70 1.97
C LEU A 455 20.48 7.17 1.81
N SER A 456 20.75 7.88 2.90
CA SER A 456 21.08 9.31 2.90
C SER A 456 22.52 9.61 3.26
N ALA A 457 23.27 8.66 3.81
CA ALA A 457 24.73 8.72 4.02
C ALA A 457 25.46 7.93 2.94
N HIS A 458 26.81 7.98 2.96
CA HIS A 458 27.71 7.32 2.01
C HIS A 458 27.41 5.86 1.73
#